data_7ffa74ad50d0e01685d53f376e079cee
#
_entry.id   7ffa74ad50d0e01685d53f376e079cee
#
_cell.length_a   1.000
_cell.length_b   1.000
_cell.length_c   1.000
_cell.angle_alpha   90.00
_cell.angle_beta   90.00
_cell.angle_gamma   90.00
#
_symmetry.space_group_name_H-M   'P 1'
#
loop_
_entity.id
_entity.type
_entity.pdbx_description
1 polymer ?
#
loop_
_entity_poly.entity_id
_entity_poly.type
_entity_poly.pdbx_seq_one_letter_code
_entity_poly.pdbx_strand_id
1 'polypeptide(L)'
;MSVRALARVNIAAIERNVRRLRRELASSVALCAVVKADGYGHGALPAARAALAGGARWLAVVAATEAATLRTGGIDAPILVMGALSPGELDVALAARADVVGWDESFVDAVAARGGGAIHVKLDTGMGRLGTRDPAVATRVAEAAAIADGVRLAGAMTHFATADDRDDPFLHEQLARFVAWLGPLRDTHPQIVAHAANSAATLRDPATHFDLVRTGVAIYGLDPFGEDPLARELEPALELRSYVGAVKAVAPGESVGYGRSFVARRPTYVATLPIGYGDGVRRALTNNADVLVRGVRRPLVGTVSMDNVTLDVGAPPQAAVGDGAILIGEQGDERITAEELALRLDTINYEITCGLLPRVPRAYHRDGEDLS
;
A
#
# COMPACT_ATOMS: atom_id res chain seq x y z
N MET A 1 7.24 14.40 -23.94
CA MET A 1 8.30 15.10 -23.16
C MET A 1 8.85 14.14 -22.14
N SER A 2 10.16 13.91 -22.09
CA SER A 2 10.76 13.06 -21.06
C SER A 2 10.79 13.83 -19.73
N VAL A 3 9.96 13.43 -18.78
CA VAL A 3 10.01 13.90 -17.39
C VAL A 3 11.21 13.24 -16.70
N ARG A 4 11.91 13.94 -15.82
CA ARG A 4 13.10 13.43 -15.11
C ARG A 4 12.85 12.14 -14.32
N ALA A 5 11.66 11.98 -13.74
CA ALA A 5 11.17 10.80 -13.04
C ALA A 5 9.66 10.71 -13.24
N LEU A 6 9.14 9.50 -13.39
CA LEU A 6 7.73 9.24 -13.63
C LEU A 6 7.33 7.92 -12.98
N ALA A 7 6.28 7.92 -12.18
CA ALA A 7 5.59 6.71 -11.77
C ALA A 7 4.43 6.46 -12.73
N ARG A 8 4.50 5.40 -13.54
CA ARG A 8 3.38 4.95 -14.37
C ARG A 8 2.57 3.92 -13.62
N VAL A 9 1.26 4.10 -13.57
CA VAL A 9 0.33 3.23 -12.84
C VAL A 9 -0.67 2.62 -13.81
N ASN A 10 -0.63 1.29 -13.91
CA ASN A 10 -1.59 0.51 -14.68
C ASN A 10 -2.86 0.28 -13.86
N ILE A 11 -3.89 1.09 -14.09
CA ILE A 11 -5.15 0.94 -13.35
C ILE A 11 -5.93 -0.32 -13.75
N ALA A 12 -5.71 -0.88 -14.95
CA ALA A 12 -6.28 -2.16 -15.35
C ALA A 12 -5.68 -3.33 -14.55
N ALA A 13 -4.40 -3.24 -14.17
CA ALA A 13 -3.78 -4.21 -13.27
C ALA A 13 -4.45 -4.21 -11.89
N ILE A 14 -4.74 -3.02 -11.32
CA ILE A 14 -5.49 -2.92 -10.06
C ILE A 14 -6.87 -3.59 -10.16
N GLU A 15 -7.60 -3.37 -11.25
CA GLU A 15 -8.89 -4.03 -11.49
C GLU A 15 -8.74 -5.56 -11.54
N ARG A 16 -7.73 -6.07 -12.26
CA ARG A 16 -7.47 -7.51 -12.36
C ARG A 16 -7.07 -8.11 -11.01
N ASN A 17 -6.22 -7.44 -10.25
CA ASN A 17 -5.83 -7.87 -8.91
C ASN A 17 -7.03 -7.97 -7.95
N VAL A 18 -7.94 -6.98 -7.99
CA VAL A 18 -9.17 -7.05 -7.19
C VAL A 18 -10.05 -8.22 -7.64
N ARG A 19 -10.22 -8.45 -8.95
CA ARG A 19 -10.96 -9.63 -9.45
C ARG A 19 -10.26 -10.93 -9.04
N ARG A 20 -8.94 -10.98 -9.09
CA ARG A 20 -8.13 -12.12 -8.62
C ARG A 20 -8.38 -12.41 -7.14
N LEU A 21 -8.30 -11.40 -6.27
CA LEU A 21 -8.53 -11.54 -4.84
C LEU A 21 -9.97 -11.96 -4.53
N ARG A 22 -10.94 -11.47 -5.29
CA ARG A 22 -12.33 -11.89 -5.13
C ARG A 22 -12.58 -13.37 -5.44
N ARG A 23 -11.72 -14.03 -6.20
CA ARG A 23 -11.82 -15.49 -6.42
C ARG A 23 -11.50 -16.32 -5.18
N GLU A 24 -10.77 -15.74 -4.20
CA GLU A 24 -10.52 -16.37 -2.90
C GLU A 24 -11.75 -16.31 -1.97
N LEU A 25 -12.72 -15.46 -2.26
CA LEU A 25 -13.81 -15.13 -1.36
C LEU A 25 -15.08 -15.89 -1.70
N ALA A 26 -15.80 -16.33 -0.68
CA ALA A 26 -17.19 -16.78 -0.86
C ALA A 26 -18.04 -15.61 -1.42
N SER A 27 -19.11 -15.92 -2.13
CA SER A 27 -19.97 -14.91 -2.77
C SER A 27 -20.62 -13.91 -1.80
N SER A 28 -20.77 -14.30 -0.53
CA SER A 28 -21.29 -13.45 0.55
C SER A 28 -20.26 -12.48 1.11
N VAL A 29 -18.96 -12.74 0.90
CA VAL A 29 -17.88 -11.92 1.47
C VAL A 29 -17.59 -10.72 0.57
N ALA A 30 -17.62 -9.53 1.13
CA ALA A 30 -17.27 -8.31 0.43
C ALA A 30 -15.75 -8.06 0.46
N LEU A 31 -15.24 -7.34 -0.56
CA LEU A 31 -13.86 -6.84 -0.56
C LEU A 31 -13.87 -5.34 -0.30
N CYS A 32 -13.12 -4.93 0.72
CA CYS A 32 -12.77 -3.55 1.02
C CYS A 32 -11.37 -3.27 0.48
N ALA A 33 -11.25 -2.38 -0.49
CA ALA A 33 -9.96 -1.95 -1.02
C ALA A 33 -9.38 -0.85 -0.13
N VAL A 34 -8.17 -1.08 0.39
CA VAL A 34 -7.48 -0.10 1.24
C VAL A 34 -6.63 0.83 0.37
N VAL A 35 -7.03 2.10 0.33
CA VAL A 35 -6.44 3.13 -0.57
C VAL A 35 -5.77 4.28 0.20
N LYS A 36 -5.39 4.05 1.46
CA LYS A 36 -4.65 5.00 2.30
C LYS A 36 -3.25 5.31 1.74
N ALA A 37 -2.59 6.33 2.27
CA ALA A 37 -1.25 6.77 1.87
C ALA A 37 -1.16 7.01 0.36
N ASP A 38 -2.12 7.78 -0.16
CA ASP A 38 -2.26 8.04 -1.60
C ASP A 38 -2.30 6.76 -2.44
N GLY A 39 -3.15 5.79 -2.03
CA GLY A 39 -3.24 4.51 -2.72
C GLY A 39 -1.94 3.72 -2.68
N TYR A 40 -1.27 3.67 -1.52
CA TYR A 40 0.07 3.07 -1.39
C TYR A 40 1.09 3.67 -2.39
N GLY A 41 0.99 4.98 -2.65
CA GLY A 41 1.83 5.70 -3.61
C GLY A 41 1.38 5.63 -5.07
N HIS A 42 0.28 4.94 -5.36
CA HIS A 42 -0.27 4.77 -6.72
C HIS A 42 -1.28 5.86 -7.14
N GLY A 43 -1.67 6.75 -6.21
CA GLY A 43 -2.75 7.71 -6.40
C GLY A 43 -4.09 7.19 -5.88
N ALA A 44 -4.60 7.78 -4.79
CA ALA A 44 -5.78 7.26 -4.08
C ALA A 44 -7.04 7.20 -4.94
N LEU A 45 -7.36 8.29 -5.64
CA LEU A 45 -8.60 8.38 -6.40
C LEU A 45 -8.64 7.46 -7.63
N PRO A 46 -7.61 7.41 -8.50
CA PRO A 46 -7.55 6.44 -9.59
C PRO A 46 -7.56 4.98 -9.10
N ALA A 47 -6.81 4.68 -8.02
CA ALA A 47 -6.80 3.34 -7.43
C ALA A 47 -8.16 2.94 -6.86
N ALA A 48 -8.86 3.86 -6.17
CA ALA A 48 -10.20 3.64 -5.65
C ALA A 48 -11.20 3.31 -6.77
N ARG A 49 -11.20 4.10 -7.85
CA ARG A 49 -12.06 3.86 -9.03
C ARG A 49 -11.77 2.51 -9.68
N ALA A 50 -10.50 2.19 -9.87
CA ALA A 50 -10.08 0.91 -10.44
C ALA A 50 -10.48 -0.27 -9.53
N ALA A 51 -10.29 -0.16 -8.22
CA ALA A 51 -10.69 -1.19 -7.27
C ALA A 51 -12.21 -1.44 -7.29
N LEU A 52 -13.02 -0.37 -7.32
CA LEU A 52 -14.47 -0.47 -7.43
C LEU A 52 -14.88 -1.11 -8.76
N ALA A 53 -14.26 -0.74 -9.88
CA ALA A 53 -14.48 -1.38 -11.19
C ALA A 53 -14.05 -2.86 -11.20
N GLY A 54 -13.05 -3.23 -10.40
CA GLY A 54 -12.63 -4.61 -10.15
C GLY A 54 -13.61 -5.39 -9.28
N GLY A 55 -14.56 -4.71 -8.63
CA GLY A 55 -15.63 -5.31 -7.82
C GLY A 55 -15.42 -5.21 -6.32
N ALA A 56 -14.53 -4.34 -5.83
CA ALA A 56 -14.53 -3.92 -4.45
C ALA A 56 -15.88 -3.24 -4.13
N ARG A 57 -16.39 -3.47 -2.92
CA ARG A 57 -17.67 -2.87 -2.48
C ARG A 57 -17.46 -1.78 -1.43
N TRP A 58 -16.31 -1.76 -0.81
CA TRP A 58 -15.92 -0.81 0.22
C TRP A 58 -14.54 -0.26 -0.09
N LEU A 59 -14.27 0.92 0.43
CA LEU A 59 -12.93 1.50 0.48
C LEU A 59 -12.53 1.71 1.94
N ALA A 60 -11.23 1.66 2.24
CA ALA A 60 -10.73 2.04 3.55
C ALA A 60 -9.51 2.95 3.45
N VAL A 61 -9.47 3.91 4.35
CA VAL A 61 -8.37 4.88 4.53
C VAL A 61 -7.99 4.97 6.01
N VAL A 62 -6.98 5.76 6.35
CA VAL A 62 -6.58 5.97 7.75
C VAL A 62 -6.91 7.37 8.23
N ALA A 63 -6.71 8.39 7.40
CA ALA A 63 -6.96 9.77 7.75
C ALA A 63 -8.35 10.23 7.27
N ALA A 64 -9.00 11.09 8.03
CA ALA A 64 -10.28 11.69 7.65
C ALA A 64 -10.19 12.52 6.36
N THR A 65 -9.06 13.19 6.13
CA THR A 65 -8.79 13.97 4.92
C THR A 65 -8.70 13.11 3.66
N GLU A 66 -8.22 11.86 3.78
CA GLU A 66 -8.23 10.90 2.66
C GLU A 66 -9.68 10.55 2.27
N ALA A 67 -10.56 10.31 3.26
CA ALA A 67 -11.98 10.07 3.01
C ALA A 67 -12.66 11.28 2.33
N ALA A 68 -12.39 12.49 2.81
CA ALA A 68 -12.89 13.73 2.22
C ALA A 68 -12.42 13.90 0.77
N THR A 69 -11.16 13.60 0.48
CA THR A 69 -10.59 13.63 -0.88
C THR A 69 -11.31 12.66 -1.81
N LEU A 70 -11.57 11.43 -1.36
CA LEU A 70 -12.31 10.45 -2.16
C LEU A 70 -13.76 10.91 -2.43
N ARG A 71 -14.45 11.47 -1.43
CA ARG A 71 -15.80 12.02 -1.60
C ARG A 71 -15.83 13.18 -2.59
N THR A 72 -14.91 14.13 -2.45
CA THR A 72 -14.77 15.27 -3.38
C THR A 72 -14.46 14.77 -4.81
N GLY A 73 -13.73 13.67 -4.93
CA GLY A 73 -13.48 12.97 -6.19
C GLY A 73 -14.66 12.18 -6.75
N GLY A 74 -15.85 12.25 -6.15
CA GLY A 74 -17.07 11.60 -6.65
C GLY A 74 -17.19 10.11 -6.31
N ILE A 75 -16.53 9.64 -5.26
CA ILE A 75 -16.69 8.26 -4.78
C ILE A 75 -17.92 8.19 -3.86
N ASP A 76 -18.92 7.37 -4.22
CA ASP A 76 -20.13 7.15 -3.44
C ASP A 76 -20.12 5.85 -2.60
N ALA A 77 -19.21 4.92 -2.91
CA ALA A 77 -19.07 3.67 -2.17
C ALA A 77 -18.82 3.91 -0.66
N PRO A 78 -19.19 2.99 0.23
CA PRO A 78 -18.86 3.07 1.65
C PRO A 78 -17.35 3.24 1.86
N ILE A 79 -16.97 4.15 2.79
CA ILE A 79 -15.58 4.42 3.16
C ILE A 79 -15.42 4.19 4.65
N LEU A 80 -14.45 3.37 5.05
CA LEU A 80 -14.07 3.12 6.43
C LEU A 80 -12.80 3.92 6.76
N VAL A 81 -12.86 4.79 7.76
CA VAL A 81 -11.68 5.46 8.34
C VAL A 81 -11.18 4.61 9.51
N MET A 82 -9.99 4.02 9.35
CA MET A 82 -9.45 3.03 10.30
C MET A 82 -8.49 3.63 11.34
N GLY A 83 -8.12 4.89 11.22
CA GLY A 83 -7.22 5.58 12.14
C GLY A 83 -7.91 6.05 13.42
N ALA A 84 -7.09 6.44 14.40
CA ALA A 84 -7.56 7.26 15.53
C ALA A 84 -7.88 8.67 15.02
N LEU A 85 -8.95 9.25 15.52
CA LEU A 85 -9.42 10.56 15.09
C LEU A 85 -9.44 11.53 16.27
N SER A 86 -8.81 12.69 16.11
CA SER A 86 -9.04 13.85 16.96
C SER A 86 -10.46 14.40 16.76
N PRO A 87 -10.97 15.25 17.66
CA PRO A 87 -12.30 15.84 17.48
C PRO A 87 -12.53 16.52 16.13
N GLY A 88 -11.54 17.27 15.63
CA GLY A 88 -11.64 17.92 14.33
C GLY A 88 -11.59 16.96 13.15
N GLU A 89 -10.81 15.88 13.26
CA GLU A 89 -10.78 14.83 12.22
C GLU A 89 -12.08 14.02 12.21
N LEU A 90 -12.71 13.82 13.38
CA LEU A 90 -14.02 13.19 13.45
C LEU A 90 -15.07 14.03 12.71
N ASP A 91 -15.06 15.36 12.86
CA ASP A 91 -15.94 16.25 12.10
C ASP A 91 -15.77 16.06 10.58
N VAL A 92 -14.53 15.98 10.12
CA VAL A 92 -14.21 15.76 8.69
C VAL A 92 -14.67 14.37 8.22
N ALA A 93 -14.45 13.32 9.02
CA ALA A 93 -14.84 11.95 8.66
C ALA A 93 -16.37 11.82 8.54
N LEU A 94 -17.12 12.37 9.49
CA LEU A 94 -18.59 12.36 9.48
C LEU A 94 -19.15 13.20 8.34
N ALA A 95 -18.60 14.38 8.07
CA ALA A 95 -18.96 15.19 6.91
C ALA A 95 -18.72 14.47 5.58
N ALA A 96 -17.67 13.64 5.50
CA ALA A 96 -17.40 12.76 4.37
C ALA A 96 -18.31 11.52 4.33
N ARG A 97 -19.26 11.38 5.28
CA ARG A 97 -20.14 10.20 5.40
C ARG A 97 -19.33 8.90 5.44
N ALA A 98 -18.21 8.90 6.18
CA ALA A 98 -17.39 7.74 6.37
C ALA A 98 -17.81 6.99 7.64
N ASP A 99 -17.74 5.66 7.60
CA ASP A 99 -17.81 4.84 8.79
C ASP A 99 -16.48 5.00 9.56
N VAL A 100 -16.56 5.03 10.90
CA VAL A 100 -15.39 5.26 11.77
C VAL A 100 -15.15 4.08 12.68
N VAL A 101 -13.92 3.95 13.19
CA VAL A 101 -13.55 2.87 14.11
C VAL A 101 -13.44 3.41 15.53
N GLY A 102 -14.16 2.78 16.46
CA GLY A 102 -14.16 3.14 17.88
C GLY A 102 -13.80 1.97 18.79
N TRP A 103 -13.32 2.27 20.01
CA TRP A 103 -12.92 1.26 21.01
C TRP A 103 -13.09 1.73 22.45
N ASP A 104 -13.74 2.86 22.66
CA ASP A 104 -14.15 3.38 23.97
C ASP A 104 -15.51 4.06 23.87
N GLU A 105 -16.22 4.11 25.00
CA GLU A 105 -17.58 4.66 25.08
C GLU A 105 -17.60 6.18 24.84
N SER A 106 -16.56 6.91 25.25
CA SER A 106 -16.46 8.37 25.05
C SER A 106 -16.39 8.73 23.56
N PHE A 107 -15.83 7.84 22.72
CA PHE A 107 -15.85 8.04 21.27
C PHE A 107 -17.27 7.88 20.70
N VAL A 108 -18.09 6.95 21.24
CA VAL A 108 -19.50 6.81 20.84
C VAL A 108 -20.27 8.09 21.18
N ASP A 109 -20.07 8.63 22.40
CA ASP A 109 -20.68 9.89 22.84
C ASP A 109 -20.26 11.05 21.91
N ALA A 110 -18.99 11.09 21.52
CA ALA A 110 -18.49 12.12 20.61
C ALA A 110 -19.11 12.05 19.21
N VAL A 111 -19.41 10.85 18.70
CA VAL A 111 -20.12 10.66 17.43
C VAL A 111 -21.59 11.05 17.56
N ALA A 112 -22.27 10.64 18.65
CA ALA A 112 -23.65 11.00 18.92
C ALA A 112 -23.83 12.51 19.03
N ALA A 113 -22.94 13.20 19.76
CA ALA A 113 -22.97 14.66 19.92
C ALA A 113 -22.82 15.44 18.60
N ARG A 114 -22.37 14.78 17.54
CA ARG A 114 -22.23 15.35 16.18
C ARG A 114 -23.36 14.96 15.22
N GLY A 115 -24.45 14.44 15.75
CA GLY A 115 -25.58 14.01 14.95
C GLY A 115 -25.51 12.55 14.47
N GLY A 116 -24.56 11.80 14.99
CA GLY A 116 -24.45 10.36 14.72
C GLY A 116 -23.52 9.98 13.57
N GLY A 117 -23.47 8.67 13.31
CA GLY A 117 -22.62 8.06 12.31
C GLY A 117 -22.52 6.55 12.47
N ALA A 118 -21.81 5.89 11.58
CA ALA A 118 -21.60 4.45 11.63
C ALA A 118 -20.27 4.12 12.32
N ILE A 119 -20.32 3.25 13.34
CA ILE A 119 -19.15 2.84 14.12
C ILE A 119 -18.87 1.35 13.90
N HIS A 120 -17.62 1.03 13.63
CA HIS A 120 -17.05 -0.32 13.70
C HIS A 120 -16.25 -0.45 15.01
N VAL A 121 -16.65 -1.35 15.87
CA VAL A 121 -15.96 -1.56 17.16
C VAL A 121 -14.73 -2.42 16.95
N LYS A 122 -13.60 -1.98 17.52
CA LYS A 122 -12.33 -2.69 17.35
C LYS A 122 -11.85 -3.37 18.63
N LEU A 123 -11.79 -4.71 18.58
CA LEU A 123 -11.09 -5.52 19.57
C LEU A 123 -9.61 -5.68 19.14
N ASP A 124 -8.66 -5.31 20.00
CA ASP A 124 -7.25 -5.62 19.81
C ASP A 124 -6.95 -7.03 20.32
N THR A 125 -6.91 -7.98 19.40
CA THR A 125 -6.63 -9.39 19.72
C THR A 125 -5.15 -9.71 19.86
N GLY A 126 -4.27 -8.72 19.70
CA GLY A 126 -2.82 -8.90 19.84
C GLY A 126 -1.94 -8.04 18.95
N MET A 127 -2.52 -7.16 18.12
CA MET A 127 -1.73 -6.22 17.29
C MET A 127 -1.04 -5.14 18.13
N GLY A 128 -1.63 -4.72 19.27
CA GLY A 128 -1.03 -3.78 20.21
C GLY A 128 -0.97 -2.33 19.73
N ARG A 129 -1.83 -1.92 18.80
CA ARG A 129 -1.76 -0.59 18.18
C ARG A 129 -2.99 0.28 18.44
N LEU A 130 -4.17 -0.16 18.09
CA LEU A 130 -5.47 0.51 18.26
C LEU A 130 -6.53 -0.54 18.61
N GLY A 131 -7.53 -0.15 19.38
CA GLY A 131 -8.59 -1.02 19.88
C GLY A 131 -8.45 -1.26 21.39
N THR A 132 -9.51 -1.78 22.01
CA THR A 132 -9.43 -2.28 23.38
C THR A 132 -9.00 -3.73 23.40
N ARG A 133 -8.17 -4.15 24.38
CA ARG A 133 -7.80 -5.54 24.62
C ARG A 133 -8.81 -6.29 25.46
N ASP A 134 -9.68 -5.59 26.16
CA ASP A 134 -10.70 -6.17 27.01
C ASP A 134 -11.98 -6.43 26.21
N PRO A 135 -12.39 -7.70 25.96
CA PRO A 135 -13.62 -8.03 25.26
C PRO A 135 -14.88 -7.44 25.94
N ALA A 136 -14.87 -7.31 27.29
CA ALA A 136 -16.01 -6.73 28.00
C ALA A 136 -16.14 -5.21 27.71
N VAL A 137 -15.03 -4.49 27.60
CA VAL A 137 -15.01 -3.10 27.14
C VAL A 137 -15.54 -3.00 25.72
N ALA A 138 -15.03 -3.84 24.80
CA ALA A 138 -15.50 -3.85 23.41
C ALA A 138 -17.01 -4.11 23.32
N THR A 139 -17.54 -5.00 24.16
CA THR A 139 -18.99 -5.28 24.22
C THR A 139 -19.76 -4.04 24.70
N ARG A 140 -19.31 -3.38 25.78
CA ARG A 140 -19.98 -2.14 26.25
C ARG A 140 -19.97 -1.02 25.20
N VAL A 141 -18.86 -0.88 24.46
CA VAL A 141 -18.76 0.08 23.34
C VAL A 141 -19.77 -0.26 22.24
N ALA A 142 -19.94 -1.55 21.92
CA ALA A 142 -20.91 -2.00 20.93
C ALA A 142 -22.36 -1.73 21.40
N GLU A 143 -22.67 -2.04 22.65
CA GLU A 143 -23.97 -1.77 23.25
C GLU A 143 -24.27 -0.27 23.29
N ALA A 144 -23.31 0.56 23.70
CA ALA A 144 -23.43 2.01 23.67
C ALA A 144 -23.70 2.53 22.25
N ALA A 145 -22.97 2.04 21.24
CA ALA A 145 -23.17 2.41 19.85
C ALA A 145 -24.53 1.96 19.30
N ALA A 146 -25.08 0.86 19.81
CA ALA A 146 -26.37 0.33 19.36
C ALA A 146 -27.57 1.15 19.90
N ILE A 147 -27.42 1.86 21.03
CA ILE A 147 -28.49 2.61 21.66
C ILE A 147 -28.35 4.13 21.56
N ALA A 148 -27.16 4.62 21.19
CA ALA A 148 -26.91 6.06 21.11
C ALA A 148 -27.65 6.70 19.93
N ASP A 149 -28.22 7.87 20.14
CA ASP A 149 -29.04 8.57 19.16
C ASP A 149 -28.24 8.92 17.92
N GLY A 150 -28.75 8.59 16.72
CA GLY A 150 -28.10 8.83 15.45
C GLY A 150 -26.88 7.94 15.16
N VAL A 151 -26.42 7.13 16.11
CA VAL A 151 -25.30 6.21 15.91
C VAL A 151 -25.80 4.85 15.41
N ARG A 152 -25.06 4.26 14.52
CA ARG A 152 -25.29 2.91 14.02
C ARG A 152 -24.10 2.01 14.37
N LEU A 153 -24.32 0.96 15.13
CA LEU A 153 -23.34 -0.11 15.26
C LEU A 153 -23.23 -0.83 13.90
N ALA A 154 -22.19 -0.51 13.14
CA ALA A 154 -22.03 -0.97 11.77
C ALA A 154 -21.21 -2.25 11.66
N GLY A 155 -20.19 -2.40 12.51
CA GLY A 155 -19.31 -3.55 12.40
C GLY A 155 -18.49 -3.87 13.63
N ALA A 156 -17.82 -5.01 13.56
CA ALA A 156 -16.88 -5.51 14.55
C ALA A 156 -15.58 -5.90 13.84
N MET A 157 -14.42 -5.49 14.37
CA MET A 157 -13.16 -5.74 13.68
C MET A 157 -11.99 -6.06 14.61
N THR A 158 -11.02 -6.74 14.04
CA THR A 158 -9.66 -6.86 14.56
C THR A 158 -8.63 -6.68 13.44
N HIS A 159 -7.35 -6.85 13.76
CA HIS A 159 -6.25 -6.85 12.79
C HIS A 159 -5.16 -7.83 13.20
N PHE A 160 -4.72 -8.65 12.26
CA PHE A 160 -3.69 -9.65 12.51
C PHE A 160 -2.29 -9.05 12.47
N ALA A 161 -1.44 -9.47 13.39
CA ALA A 161 -0.07 -8.98 13.55
C ALA A 161 0.92 -9.75 12.67
N THR A 162 0.70 -11.05 12.47
CA THR A 162 1.65 -11.99 11.85
C THR A 162 1.00 -12.80 10.71
N ALA A 163 0.03 -12.20 10.01
CA ALA A 163 -0.64 -12.91 8.91
C ALA A 163 0.31 -13.19 7.73
N ASP A 164 1.34 -12.41 7.56
CA ASP A 164 2.41 -12.51 6.57
C ASP A 164 3.52 -13.52 6.95
N ASP A 165 3.64 -13.87 8.21
CA ASP A 165 4.52 -14.95 8.68
C ASP A 165 3.73 -16.27 8.70
N ARG A 166 4.04 -17.18 7.75
CA ARG A 166 3.29 -18.46 7.62
C ARG A 166 3.60 -19.45 8.71
N ASP A 167 4.73 -19.33 9.34
CA ASP A 167 5.21 -20.27 10.37
C ASP A 167 4.76 -19.83 11.77
N ASP A 168 4.35 -18.56 11.95
CA ASP A 168 3.85 -18.05 13.22
C ASP A 168 2.37 -18.47 13.43
N PRO A 169 2.06 -19.24 14.50
CA PRO A 169 0.70 -19.65 14.84
C PRO A 169 -0.17 -18.52 15.41
N PHE A 170 0.39 -17.36 15.73
CA PHE A 170 -0.29 -16.29 16.45
C PHE A 170 -1.52 -15.74 15.72
N LEU A 171 -1.55 -15.82 14.38
CA LEU A 171 -2.76 -15.49 13.61
C LEU A 171 -3.97 -16.28 14.11
N HIS A 172 -3.82 -17.58 14.36
CA HIS A 172 -4.93 -18.45 14.81
C HIS A 172 -5.33 -18.13 16.25
N GLU A 173 -4.40 -17.75 17.12
CA GLU A 173 -4.73 -17.29 18.47
C GLU A 173 -5.54 -15.98 18.41
N GLN A 174 -5.13 -15.03 17.58
CA GLN A 174 -5.88 -13.79 17.38
C GLN A 174 -7.28 -14.07 16.82
N LEU A 175 -7.38 -14.98 15.85
CA LEU A 175 -8.65 -15.41 15.28
C LEU A 175 -9.56 -16.00 16.33
N ALA A 176 -9.06 -16.93 17.16
CA ALA A 176 -9.83 -17.56 18.23
C ALA A 176 -10.37 -16.52 19.23
N ARG A 177 -9.54 -15.55 19.63
CA ARG A 177 -9.95 -14.43 20.52
C ARG A 177 -11.06 -13.59 19.88
N PHE A 178 -10.93 -13.29 18.58
CA PHE A 178 -11.94 -12.50 17.86
C PHE A 178 -13.26 -13.25 17.74
N VAL A 179 -13.22 -14.54 17.38
CA VAL A 179 -14.42 -15.40 17.26
C VAL A 179 -15.15 -15.54 18.60
N ALA A 180 -14.42 -15.72 19.70
CA ALA A 180 -14.99 -15.85 21.04
C ALA A 180 -15.75 -14.57 21.46
N TRP A 181 -15.26 -13.39 21.09
CA TRP A 181 -15.94 -12.12 21.34
C TRP A 181 -17.09 -11.88 20.36
N LEU A 182 -16.90 -12.19 19.09
CA LEU A 182 -17.85 -11.91 18.02
C LEU A 182 -19.12 -12.76 18.13
N GLY A 183 -19.04 -14.00 18.57
CA GLY A 183 -20.15 -14.93 18.65
C GLY A 183 -21.35 -14.33 19.44
N PRO A 184 -21.19 -14.07 20.76
CA PRO A 184 -22.26 -13.46 21.57
C PRO A 184 -22.72 -12.09 21.04
N LEU A 185 -21.82 -11.31 20.47
CA LEU A 185 -22.16 -10.00 19.89
C LEU A 185 -23.09 -10.16 18.68
N ARG A 186 -22.88 -11.17 17.84
CA ARG A 186 -23.75 -11.48 16.68
C ARG A 186 -25.10 -12.01 17.07
N ASP A 187 -25.20 -12.73 18.18
CA ASP A 187 -26.48 -13.24 18.68
C ASP A 187 -27.43 -12.06 19.02
N THR A 188 -26.87 -10.95 19.52
CA THR A 188 -27.63 -9.74 19.87
C THR A 188 -27.71 -8.72 18.73
N HIS A 189 -26.72 -8.68 17.87
CA HIS A 189 -26.60 -7.74 16.74
C HIS A 189 -26.29 -8.46 15.42
N PRO A 190 -27.20 -9.24 14.85
CA PRO A 190 -26.93 -10.09 13.69
C PRO A 190 -26.58 -9.32 12.39
N GLN A 191 -26.82 -8.02 12.35
CA GLN A 191 -26.56 -7.17 11.17
C GLN A 191 -25.17 -6.57 11.13
N ILE A 192 -24.32 -6.78 12.15
CA ILE A 192 -22.99 -6.21 12.16
C ILE A 192 -22.08 -6.85 11.11
N VAL A 193 -21.27 -6.04 10.44
CA VAL A 193 -20.26 -6.49 9.49
C VAL A 193 -18.99 -6.86 10.24
N ALA A 194 -18.66 -8.15 10.31
CA ALA A 194 -17.41 -8.59 10.92
C ALA A 194 -16.27 -8.59 9.89
N HIS A 195 -15.10 -8.12 10.29
CA HIS A 195 -13.94 -8.10 9.41
C HIS A 195 -12.60 -8.16 10.16
N ALA A 196 -11.70 -9.02 9.72
CA ALA A 196 -10.39 -9.25 10.33
C ALA A 196 -9.25 -9.23 9.30
N ALA A 197 -9.40 -9.96 8.19
CA ALA A 197 -8.36 -10.23 7.22
C ALA A 197 -7.79 -8.96 6.56
N ASN A 198 -6.46 -8.85 6.53
CA ASN A 198 -5.67 -8.01 5.63
C ASN A 198 -5.33 -8.80 4.34
N SER A 199 -4.47 -8.28 3.46
CA SER A 199 -4.08 -8.97 2.22
C SER A 199 -3.48 -10.36 2.48
N ALA A 200 -2.56 -10.48 3.45
CA ALA A 200 -1.92 -11.74 3.78
C ALA A 200 -2.93 -12.76 4.33
N ALA A 201 -3.74 -12.38 5.32
CA ALA A 201 -4.76 -13.26 5.87
C ALA A 201 -5.80 -13.68 4.82
N THR A 202 -6.18 -12.77 3.91
CA THR A 202 -7.11 -13.07 2.80
C THR A 202 -6.58 -14.18 1.89
N LEU A 203 -5.28 -14.19 1.60
CA LEU A 203 -4.65 -15.20 0.75
C LEU A 203 -4.23 -16.48 1.51
N ARG A 204 -4.12 -16.39 2.85
CA ARG A 204 -3.60 -17.48 3.67
C ARG A 204 -4.69 -18.41 4.21
N ASP A 205 -5.79 -17.84 4.73
CA ASP A 205 -6.77 -18.62 5.48
C ASP A 205 -8.20 -18.10 5.32
N PRO A 206 -9.07 -18.82 4.61
CA PRO A 206 -10.48 -18.46 4.42
C PRO A 206 -11.28 -18.30 5.74
N ALA A 207 -10.85 -18.91 6.85
CA ALA A 207 -11.50 -18.74 8.16
C ALA A 207 -11.41 -17.30 8.69
N THR A 208 -10.52 -16.47 8.14
CA THR A 208 -10.34 -15.06 8.52
C THR A 208 -11.25 -14.09 7.78
N HIS A 209 -11.97 -14.53 6.75
CA HIS A 209 -12.66 -13.64 5.82
C HIS A 209 -13.88 -12.95 6.42
N PHE A 210 -14.69 -13.65 7.24
CA PHE A 210 -15.97 -13.17 7.78
C PHE A 210 -16.89 -12.57 6.70
N ASP A 211 -17.42 -11.34 6.93
CA ASP A 211 -18.30 -10.67 5.97
C ASP A 211 -17.55 -9.73 5.01
N LEU A 212 -16.34 -9.30 5.42
CA LEU A 212 -15.56 -8.30 4.70
C LEU A 212 -14.05 -8.53 4.90
N VAL A 213 -13.30 -8.58 3.81
CA VAL A 213 -11.82 -8.55 3.85
C VAL A 213 -11.31 -7.15 3.50
N ARG A 214 -10.17 -6.74 4.08
CA ARG A 214 -9.54 -5.43 3.85
C ARG A 214 -8.19 -5.61 3.16
N THR A 215 -8.23 -5.69 1.84
CA THR A 215 -7.03 -5.89 1.03
C THR A 215 -6.39 -4.54 0.69
N GLY A 216 -5.11 -4.38 1.04
CA GLY A 216 -4.30 -3.21 0.69
C GLY A 216 -3.26 -3.59 -0.36
N VAL A 217 -2.08 -3.98 0.06
CA VAL A 217 -0.90 -4.21 -0.80
C VAL A 217 -1.19 -5.09 -2.02
N ALA A 218 -1.97 -6.13 -1.87
CA ALA A 218 -2.26 -7.09 -2.94
C ALA A 218 -3.10 -6.50 -4.08
N ILE A 219 -3.95 -5.47 -3.85
CA ILE A 219 -4.69 -4.85 -4.96
C ILE A 219 -3.76 -4.07 -5.91
N TYR A 220 -2.58 -3.68 -5.45
CA TYR A 220 -1.56 -3.00 -6.24
C TYR A 220 -0.59 -3.98 -6.93
N GLY A 221 -0.83 -5.29 -6.81
CA GLY A 221 0.02 -6.31 -7.39
C GLY A 221 1.33 -6.51 -6.64
N LEU A 222 1.35 -6.16 -5.35
CA LEU A 222 2.48 -6.40 -4.46
C LEU A 222 2.19 -7.62 -3.58
N ASP A 223 3.17 -8.48 -3.43
CA ASP A 223 2.99 -9.70 -2.63
C ASP A 223 3.05 -9.41 -1.13
N PRO A 224 2.00 -9.76 -0.35
CA PRO A 224 2.00 -9.51 1.08
C PRO A 224 3.00 -10.36 1.87
N PHE A 225 3.60 -11.39 1.26
CA PHE A 225 4.62 -12.24 1.87
C PHE A 225 6.05 -11.87 1.42
N GLY A 226 6.22 -10.83 0.58
CA GLY A 226 7.51 -10.38 0.09
C GLY A 226 8.14 -11.29 -0.97
N GLU A 227 7.36 -12.17 -1.58
CA GLU A 227 7.79 -13.09 -2.65
C GLU A 227 7.48 -12.52 -4.05
N ASP A 228 7.68 -13.30 -5.11
CA ASP A 228 7.29 -12.89 -6.46
C ASP A 228 5.76 -12.76 -6.58
N PRO A 229 5.20 -11.57 -6.85
CA PRO A 229 3.76 -11.37 -6.95
C PRO A 229 3.11 -12.23 -8.03
N LEU A 230 3.82 -12.54 -9.13
CA LEU A 230 3.29 -13.37 -10.21
C LEU A 230 3.02 -14.81 -9.78
N ALA A 231 3.71 -15.31 -8.74
CA ALA A 231 3.43 -16.63 -8.17
C ALA A 231 2.01 -16.74 -7.57
N ARG A 232 1.38 -15.59 -7.28
CA ARG A 232 0.00 -15.51 -6.80
C ARG A 232 -0.96 -14.86 -7.79
N GLU A 233 -0.56 -14.77 -9.05
CA GLU A 233 -1.32 -14.09 -10.09
C GLU A 233 -1.64 -12.63 -9.73
N LEU A 234 -0.72 -11.95 -9.01
CA LEU A 234 -0.79 -10.53 -8.72
C LEU A 234 0.07 -9.79 -9.73
N GLU A 235 -0.49 -8.79 -10.36
CA GLU A 235 0.14 -8.00 -11.41
C GLU A 235 0.62 -6.65 -10.82
N PRO A 236 1.94 -6.37 -10.73
CA PRO A 236 2.45 -5.09 -10.25
C PRO A 236 1.89 -3.93 -11.07
N ALA A 237 1.25 -3.00 -10.38
CA ALA A 237 0.57 -1.88 -11.05
C ALA A 237 1.47 -0.67 -11.26
N LEU A 238 2.61 -0.56 -10.55
CA LEU A 238 3.46 0.61 -10.58
C LEU A 238 4.80 0.32 -11.27
N GLU A 239 5.18 1.22 -12.18
CA GLU A 239 6.49 1.28 -12.77
C GLU A 239 7.14 2.63 -12.46
N LEU A 240 8.41 2.64 -12.03
CA LEU A 240 9.20 3.85 -11.78
C LEU A 240 10.25 4.03 -12.87
N ARG A 241 10.12 5.10 -13.65
CA ARG A 241 10.98 5.44 -14.80
C ARG A 241 11.81 6.67 -14.57
N SER A 242 12.98 6.67 -15.21
CA SER A 242 13.84 7.84 -15.44
C SER A 242 14.52 7.72 -16.80
N TYR A 243 15.60 8.45 -17.03
CA TYR A 243 16.41 8.35 -18.25
C TYR A 243 17.89 8.64 -17.98
N VAL A 244 18.75 8.23 -18.89
CA VAL A 244 20.18 8.57 -18.84
C VAL A 244 20.39 10.05 -19.21
N GLY A 245 20.72 10.88 -18.22
CA GLY A 245 20.96 12.32 -18.42
C GLY A 245 22.39 12.65 -18.81
N ALA A 246 23.36 11.82 -18.44
CA ALA A 246 24.76 12.00 -18.78
C ALA A 246 25.51 10.66 -18.80
N VAL A 247 26.57 10.57 -19.59
CA VAL A 247 27.52 9.43 -19.58
C VAL A 247 28.93 9.99 -19.53
N LYS A 248 29.76 9.50 -18.59
CA LYS A 248 31.15 9.94 -18.40
C LYS A 248 32.10 8.76 -18.34
N ALA A 249 33.27 8.89 -18.97
CA ALA A 249 34.39 7.98 -18.75
C ALA A 249 34.94 8.17 -17.35
N VAL A 250 35.31 7.06 -16.69
CA VAL A 250 35.93 7.02 -15.36
C VAL A 250 37.18 6.12 -15.47
N ALA A 251 38.33 6.70 -15.13
CA ALA A 251 39.59 5.99 -15.17
C ALA A 251 39.82 5.17 -13.86
N PRO A 252 40.68 4.15 -13.87
CA PRO A 252 41.08 3.43 -12.66
C PRO A 252 41.58 4.39 -11.57
N GLY A 253 41.07 4.24 -10.35
CA GLY A 253 41.37 5.12 -9.20
C GLY A 253 40.48 6.35 -9.07
N GLU A 254 39.73 6.72 -10.10
CA GLU A 254 38.73 7.78 -9.99
C GLU A 254 37.48 7.30 -9.25
N SER A 255 36.82 8.22 -8.57
CA SER A 255 35.65 7.93 -7.72
C SER A 255 34.38 8.59 -8.22
N VAL A 256 33.22 8.03 -7.81
CA VAL A 256 31.90 8.50 -8.16
C VAL A 256 31.08 8.79 -6.89
N GLY A 257 30.44 9.95 -6.87
CA GLY A 257 29.49 10.34 -5.83
C GLY A 257 30.10 10.79 -4.50
N TYR A 258 29.22 11.16 -3.58
CA TYR A 258 29.59 11.61 -2.24
C TYR A 258 30.34 10.50 -1.46
N GLY A 259 31.34 10.92 -0.66
CA GLY A 259 32.10 10.03 0.18
C GLY A 259 33.00 9.06 -0.61
N ARG A 260 33.06 9.20 -1.93
CA ARG A 260 33.87 8.32 -2.82
C ARG A 260 33.56 6.82 -2.55
N SER A 261 32.29 6.50 -2.33
CA SER A 261 31.86 5.14 -1.99
C SER A 261 32.01 4.12 -3.13
N PHE A 262 32.24 4.61 -4.34
CA PHE A 262 32.67 3.82 -5.49
C PHE A 262 33.97 4.39 -6.05
N VAL A 263 34.95 3.51 -6.26
CA VAL A 263 36.21 3.80 -6.96
C VAL A 263 36.39 2.80 -8.08
N ALA A 264 36.56 3.29 -9.29
CA ALA A 264 36.72 2.44 -10.46
C ALA A 264 38.05 1.62 -10.36
N ARG A 265 37.95 0.30 -10.49
CA ARG A 265 39.12 -0.60 -10.49
C ARG A 265 39.68 -0.82 -11.91
N ARG A 266 38.89 -0.53 -12.94
CA ARG A 266 39.16 -0.63 -14.36
C ARG A 266 38.53 0.55 -15.11
N PRO A 267 38.97 0.86 -16.33
CA PRO A 267 38.31 1.85 -17.13
C PRO A 267 36.82 1.46 -17.30
N THR A 268 35.92 2.40 -17.03
CA THR A 268 34.48 2.20 -17.21
C THR A 268 33.81 3.50 -17.62
N TYR A 269 32.51 3.44 -17.91
CA TYR A 269 31.64 4.60 -18.09
C TYR A 269 30.56 4.57 -17.03
N VAL A 270 30.21 5.74 -16.52
CA VAL A 270 29.15 5.93 -15.55
C VAL A 270 28.04 6.76 -16.15
N ALA A 271 26.84 6.23 -16.15
CA ALA A 271 25.61 6.93 -16.52
C ALA A 271 25.00 7.58 -15.27
N THR A 272 24.51 8.83 -15.43
CA THR A 272 23.77 9.55 -14.38
C THR A 272 22.31 9.64 -14.75
N LEU A 273 21.43 9.24 -13.84
CA LEU A 273 19.97 9.37 -13.95
C LEU A 273 19.50 10.52 -13.05
N PRO A 274 18.60 11.42 -13.53
CA PRO A 274 18.09 12.54 -12.76
C PRO A 274 16.95 12.12 -11.81
N ILE A 275 17.21 11.16 -10.91
CA ILE A 275 16.31 10.67 -9.87
C ILE A 275 17.15 10.31 -8.64
N GLY A 276 16.67 10.63 -7.42
CA GLY A 276 17.41 10.37 -6.20
C GLY A 276 16.53 10.25 -4.96
N TYR A 277 17.12 10.42 -3.76
CA TYR A 277 16.33 10.24 -2.53
C TYR A 277 15.27 11.32 -2.32
N GLY A 278 15.40 12.49 -2.93
CA GLY A 278 14.35 13.51 -2.97
C GLY A 278 13.14 13.13 -3.85
N ASP A 279 13.21 11.99 -4.55
CA ASP A 279 12.13 11.40 -5.32
C ASP A 279 11.56 10.13 -4.65
N GLY A 280 12.25 9.61 -3.63
CA GLY A 280 11.89 8.39 -2.93
C GLY A 280 12.85 7.21 -3.17
N VAL A 281 13.90 7.36 -3.99
CA VAL A 281 14.94 6.34 -4.12
C VAL A 281 15.77 6.30 -2.84
N ARG A 282 15.65 5.22 -2.08
CA ARG A 282 16.27 5.13 -0.75
C ARG A 282 17.78 5.28 -0.80
N ARG A 283 18.36 6.11 0.09
CA ARG A 283 19.80 6.33 0.13
C ARG A 283 20.59 5.05 0.46
N ALA A 284 19.97 4.11 1.17
CA ALA A 284 20.56 2.81 1.51
C ALA A 284 20.72 1.88 0.28
N LEU A 285 20.16 2.24 -0.89
CA LEU A 285 20.47 1.56 -2.16
C LEU A 285 21.86 1.92 -2.74
N THR A 286 22.64 2.76 -2.07
CA THR A 286 24.02 3.07 -2.42
C THR A 286 24.85 1.81 -2.64
N ASN A 287 25.34 1.57 -3.86
CA ASN A 287 26.06 0.36 -4.28
C ASN A 287 25.31 -0.96 -4.03
N ASN A 288 23.98 -0.92 -3.91
CA ASN A 288 23.15 -2.07 -3.52
C ASN A 288 21.85 -2.15 -4.32
N ALA A 289 21.85 -1.76 -5.57
CA ALA A 289 20.72 -1.90 -6.47
C ALA A 289 21.17 -2.04 -7.92
N ASP A 290 20.24 -2.46 -8.75
CA ASP A 290 20.36 -2.40 -10.20
C ASP A 290 19.26 -1.47 -10.75
N VAL A 291 19.48 -1.01 -11.99
CA VAL A 291 18.50 -0.28 -12.80
C VAL A 291 18.53 -0.87 -14.21
N LEU A 292 17.37 -1.04 -14.82
CA LEU A 292 17.30 -1.54 -16.20
C LEU A 292 17.58 -0.40 -17.18
N VAL A 293 18.54 -0.61 -18.09
CA VAL A 293 18.80 0.26 -19.23
C VAL A 293 19.02 -0.63 -20.45
N ARG A 294 18.23 -0.40 -21.49
CA ARG A 294 18.25 -1.24 -22.73
C ARG A 294 17.99 -2.72 -22.45
N GLY A 295 17.09 -3.03 -21.51
CA GLY A 295 16.76 -4.41 -21.16
C GLY A 295 17.83 -5.15 -20.37
N VAL A 296 18.82 -4.45 -19.80
CA VAL A 296 19.92 -5.06 -19.05
C VAL A 296 20.06 -4.39 -17.69
N ARG A 297 20.28 -5.19 -16.65
CA ARG A 297 20.59 -4.72 -15.30
C ARG A 297 21.94 -4.01 -15.27
N ARG A 298 21.93 -2.75 -14.79
CA ARG A 298 23.12 -1.93 -14.58
C ARG A 298 23.28 -1.64 -13.10
N PRO A 299 24.40 -2.00 -12.49
CA PRO A 299 24.58 -1.78 -11.06
C PRO A 299 24.61 -0.28 -10.73
N LEU A 300 23.87 0.09 -9.69
CA LEU A 300 23.96 1.41 -9.07
C LEU A 300 25.29 1.51 -8.34
N VAL A 301 26.11 2.48 -8.73
CA VAL A 301 27.45 2.71 -8.18
C VAL A 301 27.57 4.13 -7.62
N GLY A 302 28.24 4.27 -6.49
CA GLY A 302 28.36 5.52 -5.77
C GLY A 302 27.12 5.84 -4.93
N THR A 303 27.25 6.86 -4.08
CA THR A 303 26.22 7.25 -3.12
C THR A 303 25.01 7.85 -3.83
N VAL A 304 23.81 7.32 -3.55
CA VAL A 304 22.53 7.94 -3.98
C VAL A 304 22.49 9.37 -3.45
N SER A 305 22.34 10.34 -4.35
CA SER A 305 22.23 11.77 -4.00
C SER A 305 20.76 12.20 -3.98
N MET A 306 20.52 13.46 -3.61
CA MET A 306 19.14 13.98 -3.53
C MET A 306 18.40 13.88 -4.88
N ASP A 307 19.09 14.17 -5.97
CA ASP A 307 18.49 14.36 -7.30
C ASP A 307 19.02 13.38 -8.35
N ASN A 308 20.06 12.58 -8.02
CA ASN A 308 20.69 11.71 -9.00
C ASN A 308 21.13 10.38 -8.40
N VAL A 309 21.09 9.34 -9.23
CA VAL A 309 21.81 8.09 -9.06
C VAL A 309 22.76 7.88 -10.23
N THR A 310 23.77 7.06 -10.02
CA THR A 310 24.78 6.73 -11.03
C THR A 310 24.90 5.23 -11.22
N LEU A 311 25.12 4.80 -12.48
CA LEU A 311 25.17 3.39 -12.87
C LEU A 311 26.49 3.10 -13.57
N ASP A 312 27.12 1.96 -13.31
CA ASP A 312 28.21 1.45 -14.14
C ASP A 312 27.63 0.86 -15.44
N VAL A 313 27.98 1.43 -16.57
CA VAL A 313 27.50 1.01 -17.89
C VAL A 313 28.60 0.38 -18.75
N GLY A 314 29.74 0.05 -18.13
CA GLY A 314 30.84 -0.68 -18.76
C GLY A 314 31.73 0.13 -19.72
N ALA A 315 32.71 -0.54 -20.33
CA ALA A 315 33.59 0.01 -21.36
C ALA A 315 33.74 -1.01 -22.50
N PRO A 316 33.26 -0.67 -23.73
CA PRO A 316 32.64 0.58 -24.15
C PRO A 316 31.28 0.81 -23.47
N PRO A 317 30.75 2.06 -23.42
CA PRO A 317 29.51 2.34 -22.73
C PRO A 317 28.32 1.63 -23.40
N GLN A 318 27.55 0.92 -22.60
CA GLN A 318 26.38 0.18 -23.05
C GLN A 318 25.07 0.92 -22.80
N ALA A 319 25.15 2.22 -22.58
CA ALA A 319 24.04 3.16 -22.49
C ALA A 319 24.43 4.51 -23.10
N ALA A 320 23.44 5.26 -23.57
CA ALA A 320 23.62 6.57 -24.16
C ALA A 320 22.68 7.59 -23.49
N VAL A 321 23.02 8.87 -23.58
CA VAL A 321 22.14 9.97 -23.15
C VAL A 321 20.79 9.87 -23.88
N GLY A 322 19.70 9.94 -23.12
CA GLY A 322 18.34 9.81 -23.62
C GLY A 322 17.75 8.38 -23.51
N ASP A 323 18.56 7.35 -23.23
CA ASP A 323 18.03 6.00 -22.99
C ASP A 323 17.11 5.99 -21.78
N GLY A 324 15.96 5.28 -21.90
CA GLY A 324 15.04 5.06 -20.80
C GLY A 324 15.64 4.14 -19.73
N ALA A 325 15.41 4.48 -18.47
CA ALA A 325 15.86 3.71 -17.32
C ALA A 325 14.68 3.31 -16.44
N ILE A 326 14.61 2.06 -16.01
CA ILE A 326 13.57 1.50 -15.16
C ILE A 326 14.17 1.12 -13.81
N LEU A 327 13.63 1.74 -12.74
CA LEU A 327 14.03 1.45 -11.37
C LEU A 327 13.11 0.41 -10.71
N ILE A 328 11.83 0.42 -11.07
CA ILE A 328 10.82 -0.59 -10.70
C ILE A 328 10.02 -0.86 -11.97
N GLY A 329 9.84 -2.09 -12.36
CA GLY A 329 9.11 -2.48 -13.56
C GLY A 329 9.90 -3.38 -14.48
N GLU A 330 9.53 -3.43 -15.75
CA GLU A 330 10.05 -4.35 -16.75
C GLU A 330 10.67 -3.62 -17.93
N GLN A 331 11.74 -4.18 -18.50
CA GLN A 331 12.34 -3.72 -19.76
C GLN A 331 12.98 -4.91 -20.50
N GLY A 332 12.41 -5.29 -21.64
CA GLY A 332 12.77 -6.54 -22.32
C GLY A 332 12.37 -7.75 -21.46
N ASP A 333 13.30 -8.66 -21.27
CA ASP A 333 13.08 -9.88 -20.47
C ASP A 333 13.44 -9.69 -18.98
N GLU A 334 13.94 -8.52 -18.61
CA GLU A 334 14.37 -8.22 -17.24
C GLU A 334 13.30 -7.45 -16.45
N ARG A 335 13.24 -7.73 -15.13
CA ARG A 335 12.31 -7.10 -14.21
C ARG A 335 13.01 -6.75 -12.89
N ILE A 336 12.66 -5.59 -12.33
CA ILE A 336 12.99 -5.17 -10.95
C ILE A 336 11.67 -4.93 -10.21
N THR A 337 11.43 -5.67 -9.11
CA THR A 337 10.21 -5.56 -8.33
C THR A 337 10.43 -4.72 -7.07
N ALA A 338 9.33 -4.25 -6.48
CA ALA A 338 9.39 -3.58 -5.17
C ALA A 338 9.84 -4.55 -4.06
N GLU A 339 9.53 -5.83 -4.19
CA GLU A 339 9.97 -6.91 -3.29
C GLU A 339 11.49 -7.06 -3.33
N GLU A 340 12.09 -7.07 -4.53
CA GLU A 340 13.55 -7.12 -4.68
C GLU A 340 14.23 -5.94 -3.99
N LEU A 341 13.73 -4.73 -4.19
CA LEU A 341 14.27 -3.54 -3.53
C LEU A 341 14.08 -3.56 -2.01
N ALA A 342 12.93 -4.04 -1.55
CA ALA A 342 12.63 -4.20 -0.14
C ALA A 342 13.60 -5.19 0.53
N LEU A 343 13.84 -6.34 -0.10
CA LEU A 343 14.80 -7.33 0.39
C LEU A 343 16.22 -6.76 0.52
N ARG A 344 16.67 -5.96 -0.47
CA ARG A 344 17.99 -5.30 -0.43
C ARG A 344 18.11 -4.26 0.70
N LEU A 345 16.97 -3.75 1.18
CA LEU A 345 16.89 -2.71 2.20
C LEU A 345 16.49 -3.22 3.59
N ASP A 346 16.31 -4.54 3.74
CA ASP A 346 15.79 -5.15 4.97
C ASP A 346 14.47 -4.50 5.43
N THR A 347 13.53 -4.37 4.49
CA THR A 347 12.20 -3.77 4.71
C THR A 347 11.12 -4.50 3.89
N ILE A 348 9.93 -3.93 3.82
CA ILE A 348 8.77 -4.48 3.11
C ILE A 348 8.44 -3.65 1.85
N ASN A 349 7.87 -4.32 0.84
CA ASN A 349 7.50 -3.72 -0.45
C ASN A 349 6.53 -2.53 -0.31
N TYR A 350 5.71 -2.49 0.75
CA TYR A 350 4.85 -1.35 1.12
C TYR A 350 5.65 -0.05 1.24
N GLU A 351 6.82 -0.09 1.92
CA GLU A 351 7.65 1.10 2.14
C GLU A 351 8.26 1.61 0.84
N ILE A 352 8.53 0.72 -0.12
CA ILE A 352 9.10 1.09 -1.41
C ILE A 352 8.14 1.98 -2.17
N THR A 353 6.90 1.55 -2.37
CA THR A 353 5.91 2.29 -3.18
C THR A 353 5.35 3.50 -2.44
N CYS A 354 5.02 3.37 -1.13
CA CYS A 354 4.60 4.50 -0.30
C CYS A 354 5.69 5.57 -0.15
N GLY A 355 6.94 5.21 -0.36
CA GLY A 355 8.09 6.11 -0.24
C GLY A 355 8.29 7.05 -1.42
N LEU A 356 7.55 6.89 -2.51
CA LEU A 356 7.63 7.80 -3.66
C LEU A 356 7.07 9.17 -3.31
N LEU A 357 7.91 10.20 -3.41
CA LEU A 357 7.55 11.54 -3.00
C LEU A 357 6.66 12.27 -4.04
N PRO A 358 5.92 13.32 -3.64
CA PRO A 358 4.98 14.03 -4.52
C PRO A 358 5.62 14.69 -5.75
N ARG A 359 6.93 14.93 -5.76
CA ARG A 359 7.62 15.51 -6.91
C ARG A 359 7.84 14.53 -8.08
N VAL A 360 7.58 13.23 -7.86
CA VAL A 360 7.47 12.24 -8.94
C VAL A 360 6.02 12.24 -9.41
N PRO A 361 5.71 12.74 -10.60
CA PRO A 361 4.34 12.74 -11.12
C PRO A 361 3.86 11.29 -11.33
N ARG A 362 2.55 11.07 -11.15
CA ARG A 362 1.88 9.81 -11.50
C ARG A 362 1.20 9.98 -12.85
N ALA A 363 1.46 9.07 -13.77
CA ALA A 363 0.73 8.95 -15.04
C ALA A 363 -0.03 7.63 -15.05
N TYR A 364 -1.30 7.69 -15.41
CA TYR A 364 -2.19 6.54 -15.40
C TYR A 364 -2.40 6.01 -16.79
N HIS A 365 -2.45 4.69 -16.91
CA HIS A 365 -2.71 4.01 -18.18
C HIS A 365 -3.53 2.73 -17.97
N ARG A 366 -4.08 2.21 -19.05
CA ARG A 366 -4.70 0.89 -19.13
C ARG A 366 -3.93 0.07 -20.15
N ASP A 367 -3.13 -0.87 -19.66
CA ASP A 367 -2.33 -1.80 -20.48
C ASP A 367 -1.49 -1.11 -21.59
N GLY A 368 -0.90 0.04 -21.23
CA GLY A 368 -0.05 0.83 -22.12
C GLY A 368 -0.74 2.04 -22.75
N GLU A 369 -2.06 2.08 -22.83
CA GLU A 369 -2.82 3.23 -23.33
C GLU A 369 -2.94 4.30 -22.25
N ASP A 370 -2.27 5.45 -22.45
CA ASP A 370 -2.28 6.56 -21.49
C ASP A 370 -3.70 7.15 -21.35
N LEU A 371 -4.10 7.43 -20.13
CA LEU A 371 -5.36 8.12 -19.86
C LEU A 371 -5.15 9.63 -19.99
N SER A 372 -6.00 10.26 -20.78
CA SER A 372 -6.05 11.71 -21.03
C SER A 372 -6.51 12.51 -19.79
#